data_23956a356a95161c9b2ad1fc26f1991b
#
_entry.id   23956a356a95161c9b2ad1fc26f1991b
#
_cell.length_a   1.000
_cell.length_b   1.000
_cell.length_c   1.000
_cell.angle_alpha   90.00
_cell.angle_beta   90.00
_cell.angle_gamma   90.00
#
_symmetry.space_group_name_H-M   'P 1'
#
loop_
_entity.id
_entity.type
_entity.pdbx_description
1 polymer ?
#
loop_
_entity_poly.entity_id
_entity_poly.type
_entity_poly.pdbx_seq_one_letter_code
_entity_poly.pdbx_strand_id
1 'polypeptide(L)'
;MVKNEQDIIEPFLRHNSRFFDAMIVLDNGSTDRTREIALAVSRDCPGIFVTDLRSRAYDQAIVLSRAIAFVQSAFFADFVFLLDADEFLTVESAEALFATIAEVPVGTTVKMPWRTYLPDPAHGGAGVETGAKPEPTDVLKILTWRRIAEGRGASKVALRLGGAVNSRITLDQGSHKAFGANGRPVRTKRFAGLEIAHLPVRSEDQMLAKGVIGWRANLARANPGRRQAFQWQRLHDLYFRANRSVGEVNISDVALHYAQTRPFGTWETNAMFDPPPIVSERKFSDGTFASADALIAASEGQGALHPSRFSFPIRAASGTGKNDIDTAFEAEWHWVRLFLDVAPFANLYERLQPASVLDVGCGHGLYLDLARQCGAFELMGVDGMERSATALPEGAYITHDLHNPLTLGRTYDIVQCMEVVEHLRPGATGMIFDGLVAHAREVILFSMAEPGQPGHQHINMRTMAEVLELWTARGWWPDLRATLGFRGLATLSWFRRNALVLRPVRGPTAEADVAALVAIGQKPFRWYNQDHGIREGAFEEAPPPPRRAYGKRHP
;
A
#
# COMPACT_ATOMS: atom_id res chain seq x y z
N MET A 1 4.26 3.65 6.03
CA MET A 1 3.46 4.84 5.61
C MET A 1 4.44 5.96 5.28
N VAL A 2 4.29 6.61 4.12
CA VAL A 2 5.23 7.63 3.64
C VAL A 2 4.52 8.94 3.33
N LYS A 3 5.23 10.07 3.47
CA LYS A 3 4.76 11.38 3.05
C LYS A 3 5.94 12.32 2.87
N ASN A 4 6.15 12.80 1.62
CA ASN A 4 7.20 13.73 1.27
C ASN A 4 8.61 13.22 1.66
N GLU A 5 9.03 12.14 1.04
CA GLU A 5 10.28 11.43 1.28
C GLU A 5 11.06 11.20 -0.04
N GLN A 6 10.92 12.10 -1.04
CA GLN A 6 11.53 11.95 -2.37
C GLN A 6 13.04 11.76 -2.34
N ASP A 7 13.71 12.31 -1.34
CA ASP A 7 15.15 12.24 -1.13
C ASP A 7 15.65 10.85 -0.73
N ILE A 8 14.78 10.01 -0.15
CA ILE A 8 15.20 8.74 0.46
C ILE A 8 14.34 7.53 0.04
N ILE A 9 13.18 7.75 -0.56
CA ILE A 9 12.23 6.66 -0.84
C ILE A 9 12.82 5.60 -1.78
N GLU A 10 13.60 5.97 -2.80
CA GLU A 10 14.20 5.01 -3.73
C GLU A 10 15.22 4.08 -3.04
N PRO A 11 16.27 4.57 -2.37
CA PRO A 11 17.19 3.70 -1.65
C PRO A 11 16.48 2.91 -0.53
N PHE A 12 15.49 3.49 0.16
CA PHE A 12 14.68 2.76 1.15
C PHE A 12 14.01 1.52 0.53
N LEU A 13 13.35 1.70 -0.61
CA LEU A 13 12.64 0.61 -1.27
C LEU A 13 13.61 -0.44 -1.83
N ARG A 14 14.68 -0.02 -2.54
CA ARG A 14 15.67 -0.94 -3.12
C ARG A 14 16.42 -1.72 -2.05
N HIS A 15 16.82 -1.05 -0.98
CA HIS A 15 17.55 -1.69 0.12
C HIS A 15 16.69 -2.72 0.84
N ASN A 16 15.50 -2.31 1.32
CA ASN A 16 14.66 -3.17 2.15
C ASN A 16 13.95 -4.28 1.35
N SER A 17 13.66 -4.07 0.06
CA SER A 17 13.03 -5.12 -0.78
C SER A 17 13.89 -6.38 -0.93
N ARG A 18 15.17 -6.32 -0.61
CA ARG A 18 16.08 -7.48 -0.59
C ARG A 18 15.75 -8.49 0.51
N PHE A 19 15.00 -8.08 1.53
CA PHE A 19 14.71 -8.86 2.73
C PHE A 19 13.27 -9.38 2.76
N PHE A 20 12.39 -8.89 1.89
CA PHE A 20 10.95 -9.15 1.98
C PHE A 20 10.39 -9.70 0.68
N ASP A 21 9.43 -10.63 0.79
CA ASP A 21 8.65 -11.10 -0.36
C ASP A 21 7.75 -10.01 -0.92
N ALA A 22 7.25 -9.12 -0.04
CA ALA A 22 6.39 -8.01 -0.42
C ALA A 22 6.60 -6.78 0.47
N MET A 23 6.51 -5.59 -0.13
CA MET A 23 6.48 -4.29 0.56
C MET A 23 5.24 -3.51 0.13
N ILE A 24 4.43 -3.07 1.11
CA ILE A 24 3.27 -2.21 0.86
C ILE A 24 3.62 -0.80 1.30
N VAL A 25 3.68 0.10 0.33
CA VAL A 25 3.91 1.54 0.54
C VAL A 25 2.56 2.25 0.62
N LEU A 26 2.26 2.80 1.77
CA LEU A 26 1.05 3.61 2.00
C LEU A 26 1.43 5.09 1.86
N ASP A 27 1.17 5.68 0.68
CA ASP A 27 1.43 7.10 0.45
C ASP A 27 0.31 7.96 1.07
N ASN A 28 0.66 8.76 2.07
CA ASN A 28 -0.29 9.62 2.80
C ASN A 28 -0.43 11.01 2.15
N GLY A 29 -0.64 11.03 0.84
CA GLY A 29 -0.83 12.25 0.07
C GLY A 29 0.44 13.08 0.00
N SER A 30 1.52 12.52 -0.49
CA SER A 30 2.75 13.25 -0.80
C SER A 30 2.49 14.29 -1.89
N THR A 31 3.10 15.46 -1.74
CA THR A 31 3.02 16.59 -2.66
C THR A 31 4.32 16.82 -3.43
N ASP A 32 5.34 16.02 -3.13
CA ASP A 32 6.61 15.93 -3.85
C ASP A 32 6.63 14.71 -4.80
N ARG A 33 7.80 14.32 -5.29
CA ARG A 33 7.98 13.18 -6.19
C ARG A 33 7.99 11.81 -5.51
N THR A 34 7.74 11.72 -4.21
CA THR A 34 7.77 10.45 -3.44
C THR A 34 6.97 9.34 -4.13
N ARG A 35 5.73 9.64 -4.48
CA ARG A 35 4.84 8.65 -5.09
C ARG A 35 5.27 8.26 -6.50
N GLU A 36 5.68 9.22 -7.33
CA GLU A 36 6.21 8.99 -8.67
C GLU A 36 7.42 8.05 -8.62
N ILE A 37 8.38 8.35 -7.73
CA ILE A 37 9.60 7.54 -7.55
C ILE A 37 9.24 6.14 -7.04
N ALA A 38 8.38 6.02 -6.04
CA ALA A 38 7.95 4.72 -5.52
C ALA A 38 7.29 3.84 -6.58
N LEU A 39 6.44 4.40 -7.43
CA LEU A 39 5.84 3.69 -8.57
C LEU A 39 6.89 3.29 -9.61
N ALA A 40 7.86 4.15 -9.91
CA ALA A 40 8.94 3.82 -10.83
C ALA A 40 9.80 2.65 -10.29
N VAL A 41 10.17 2.68 -9.00
CA VAL A 41 10.89 1.57 -8.35
C VAL A 41 10.06 0.29 -8.33
N SER A 42 8.74 0.37 -8.15
CA SER A 42 7.88 -0.80 -8.13
C SER A 42 7.81 -1.57 -9.48
N ARG A 43 8.17 -0.91 -10.58
CA ARG A 43 8.31 -1.56 -11.90
C ARG A 43 9.59 -2.40 -11.98
N ASP A 44 10.68 -1.89 -11.41
CA ASP A 44 11.96 -2.61 -11.32
C ASP A 44 11.93 -3.72 -10.26
N CYS A 45 11.15 -3.52 -9.18
CA CYS A 45 11.06 -4.42 -8.02
C CYS A 45 9.61 -4.93 -7.84
N PRO A 46 9.24 -6.06 -8.46
CA PRO A 46 7.84 -6.54 -8.53
C PRO A 46 7.16 -6.80 -7.18
N GLY A 47 7.94 -6.99 -6.10
CA GLY A 47 7.40 -7.17 -4.74
C GLY A 47 6.96 -5.87 -4.05
N ILE A 48 7.07 -4.70 -4.69
CA ILE A 48 6.70 -3.40 -4.11
C ILE A 48 5.34 -2.96 -4.64
N PHE A 49 4.43 -2.65 -3.73
CA PHE A 49 3.06 -2.21 -4.00
C PHE A 49 2.84 -0.83 -3.41
N VAL A 50 2.39 0.12 -4.23
CA VAL A 50 2.17 1.51 -3.82
C VAL A 50 0.68 1.79 -3.85
N THR A 51 0.14 2.32 -2.75
CA THR A 51 -1.28 2.68 -2.65
C THR A 51 -1.45 4.05 -1.98
N ASP A 52 -2.52 4.74 -2.34
CA ASP A 52 -2.90 6.00 -1.70
C ASP A 52 -3.54 5.74 -0.35
N LEU A 53 -3.13 6.51 0.64
CA LEU A 53 -3.75 6.57 1.94
C LEU A 53 -4.44 7.92 2.10
N ARG A 54 -5.69 7.92 2.57
CA ARG A 54 -6.45 9.14 2.79
C ARG A 54 -6.61 9.40 4.29
N SER A 55 -5.53 9.76 4.96
CA SER A 55 -5.59 10.14 6.36
C SER A 55 -5.31 11.63 6.53
N ARG A 56 -6.25 12.38 7.14
CA ARG A 56 -6.07 13.78 7.48
C ARG A 56 -5.19 13.98 8.71
N ALA A 57 -5.30 13.06 9.65
CA ALA A 57 -4.59 13.10 10.89
C ALA A 57 -3.40 12.15 10.88
N TYR A 58 -2.42 12.42 11.72
CA TYR A 58 -1.30 11.51 11.94
C TYR A 58 -1.74 10.33 12.80
N ASP A 59 -2.64 9.50 12.25
CA ASP A 59 -3.19 8.31 12.94
C ASP A 59 -2.46 7.01 12.49
N GLN A 60 -1.13 7.09 12.39
CA GLN A 60 -0.28 5.98 11.96
C GLN A 60 -0.59 4.67 12.71
N ALA A 61 -0.79 4.74 14.02
CA ALA A 61 -1.12 3.58 14.84
C ALA A 61 -2.40 2.87 14.37
N ILE A 62 -3.46 3.63 14.06
CA ILE A 62 -4.74 3.09 13.59
C ILE A 62 -4.59 2.49 12.20
N VAL A 63 -3.97 3.24 11.29
CA VAL A 63 -3.77 2.83 9.89
C VAL A 63 -2.94 1.55 9.82
N LEU A 64 -1.78 1.51 10.50
CA LEU A 64 -0.91 0.33 10.47
C LEU A 64 -1.52 -0.86 11.21
N SER A 65 -2.30 -0.66 12.28
CA SER A 65 -3.04 -1.75 12.94
C SER A 65 -4.06 -2.39 11.99
N ARG A 66 -4.75 -1.57 11.19
CA ARG A 66 -5.66 -2.07 10.15
C ARG A 66 -4.90 -2.76 9.02
N ALA A 67 -3.77 -2.19 8.59
CA ALA A 67 -2.91 -2.80 7.57
C ALA A 67 -2.39 -4.17 8.00
N ILE A 68 -2.03 -4.38 9.27
CA ILE A 68 -1.62 -5.69 9.80
C ILE A 68 -2.76 -6.71 9.66
N ALA A 69 -3.97 -6.37 10.10
CA ALA A 69 -5.12 -7.27 9.99
C ALA A 69 -5.42 -7.64 8.54
N PHE A 70 -5.22 -6.70 7.64
CA PHE A 70 -5.35 -6.86 6.22
C PHE A 70 -4.26 -7.78 5.64
N VAL A 71 -2.99 -7.52 5.89
CA VAL A 71 -1.85 -8.35 5.44
C VAL A 71 -2.01 -9.78 5.96
N GLN A 72 -2.39 -9.96 7.22
CA GLN A 72 -2.61 -11.27 7.81
C GLN A 72 -3.65 -12.10 7.04
N SER A 73 -4.71 -11.45 6.58
CA SER A 73 -5.80 -12.13 5.87
C SER A 73 -5.57 -12.29 4.36
N ALA A 74 -4.77 -11.43 3.75
CA ALA A 74 -4.58 -11.39 2.30
C ALA A 74 -3.28 -12.09 1.84
N PHE A 75 -2.18 -11.91 2.58
CA PHE A 75 -0.88 -12.46 2.21
C PHE A 75 -0.52 -13.74 2.94
N PHE A 76 -1.26 -14.11 4.00
CA PHE A 76 -0.87 -15.20 4.90
C PHE A 76 0.57 -15.07 5.41
N ALA A 77 1.02 -13.83 5.56
CA ALA A 77 2.39 -13.52 5.92
C ALA A 77 2.75 -14.10 7.30
N ASP A 78 3.93 -14.67 7.40
CA ASP A 78 4.48 -15.14 8.67
C ASP A 78 4.96 -14.00 9.55
N PHE A 79 5.53 -12.96 8.92
CA PHE A 79 6.03 -11.78 9.60
C PHE A 79 5.54 -10.49 8.91
N VAL A 80 5.34 -9.46 9.73
CA VAL A 80 5.16 -8.09 9.25
C VAL A 80 6.18 -7.20 9.92
N PHE A 81 6.97 -6.50 9.10
CA PHE A 81 7.91 -5.47 9.51
C PHE A 81 7.29 -4.10 9.27
N LEU A 82 7.34 -3.25 10.28
CA LEU A 82 6.77 -1.91 10.26
C LEU A 82 7.91 -0.90 10.19
N LEU A 83 8.22 -0.42 8.99
CA LEU A 83 9.31 0.50 8.73
C LEU A 83 8.79 1.86 8.25
N ASP A 84 9.37 2.94 8.73
CA ASP A 84 9.22 4.27 8.14
C ASP A 84 10.22 4.44 6.99
N ALA A 85 10.03 5.40 6.08
CA ALA A 85 10.89 5.57 4.90
C ALA A 85 12.36 5.91 5.23
N ASP A 86 12.63 6.33 6.44
CA ASP A 86 13.94 6.66 6.97
C ASP A 86 14.58 5.53 7.82
N GLU A 87 14.08 4.28 7.64
CA GLU A 87 14.49 3.11 8.42
C GLU A 87 14.95 1.95 7.54
N PHE A 88 16.19 1.52 7.69
CA PHE A 88 16.82 0.49 6.87
C PHE A 88 17.30 -0.68 7.73
N LEU A 89 16.97 -1.91 7.36
CA LEU A 89 17.50 -3.09 8.04
C LEU A 89 19.02 -3.22 7.82
N THR A 90 19.75 -3.52 8.88
CA THR A 90 21.23 -3.63 8.83
C THR A 90 21.73 -5.06 8.79
N VAL A 91 20.87 -6.02 8.47
CA VAL A 91 21.24 -7.43 8.30
C VAL A 91 21.92 -7.67 6.95
N GLU A 92 22.80 -8.66 6.89
CA GLU A 92 23.61 -8.93 5.70
C GLU A 92 22.79 -9.49 4.52
N SER A 93 21.82 -10.38 4.81
CA SER A 93 20.99 -11.01 3.78
C SER A 93 19.62 -11.42 4.31
N ALA A 94 18.71 -11.77 3.39
CA ALA A 94 17.40 -12.32 3.74
C ALA A 94 17.53 -13.63 4.52
N GLU A 95 18.47 -14.50 4.13
CA GLU A 95 18.74 -15.79 4.81
C GLU A 95 19.19 -15.56 6.25
N ALA A 96 20.09 -14.58 6.50
CA ALA A 96 20.53 -14.19 7.84
C ALA A 96 19.37 -13.64 8.68
N LEU A 97 18.50 -12.82 8.07
CA LEU A 97 17.28 -12.34 8.73
C LEU A 97 16.38 -13.51 9.12
N PHE A 98 16.05 -14.40 8.17
CA PHE A 98 15.16 -15.53 8.42
C PHE A 98 15.74 -16.51 9.43
N ALA A 99 17.04 -16.82 9.39
CA ALA A 99 17.71 -17.64 10.40
C ALA A 99 17.58 -17.03 11.81
N THR A 100 17.70 -15.69 11.91
CA THR A 100 17.58 -14.97 13.20
C THR A 100 16.17 -15.04 13.77
N ILE A 101 15.14 -14.95 12.93
CA ILE A 101 13.73 -14.85 13.38
C ILE A 101 12.96 -16.17 13.29
N ALA A 102 13.53 -17.24 12.74
CA ALA A 102 12.87 -18.53 12.51
C ALA A 102 12.17 -19.10 13.76
N GLU A 103 12.82 -18.98 14.92
CA GLU A 103 12.33 -19.51 16.20
C GLU A 103 11.43 -18.55 16.99
N VAL A 104 11.03 -17.44 16.40
CA VAL A 104 10.11 -16.52 17.07
C VAL A 104 8.74 -17.17 17.18
N PRO A 105 8.15 -17.33 18.37
CA PRO A 105 6.83 -17.93 18.50
C PRO A 105 5.76 -17.05 17.88
N VAL A 106 4.73 -17.69 17.31
CA VAL A 106 3.53 -17.01 16.82
C VAL A 106 2.94 -16.10 17.90
N GLY A 107 2.47 -14.93 17.51
CA GLY A 107 1.90 -13.95 18.43
C GLY A 107 2.94 -13.22 19.28
N THR A 108 4.21 -13.24 18.88
CA THR A 108 5.32 -12.54 19.53
C THR A 108 5.82 -11.41 18.63
N THR A 109 6.32 -10.34 19.23
CA THR A 109 7.02 -9.27 18.50
C THR A 109 8.54 -9.42 18.62
N VAL A 110 9.24 -8.95 17.61
CA VAL A 110 10.70 -8.82 17.58
C VAL A 110 11.04 -7.35 17.69
N LYS A 111 11.90 -6.99 18.62
CA LYS A 111 12.36 -5.61 18.81
C LYS A 111 13.61 -5.36 17.98
N MET A 112 13.57 -4.31 17.17
CA MET A 112 14.64 -3.83 16.31
C MET A 112 15.13 -2.47 16.82
N PRO A 113 16.25 -2.41 17.55
CA PRO A 113 16.82 -1.15 18.02
C PRO A 113 17.24 -0.25 16.87
N TRP A 114 17.15 1.07 17.07
CA TRP A 114 17.70 2.05 16.15
C TRP A 114 19.21 2.23 16.36
N ARG A 115 19.89 2.50 15.24
CA ARG A 115 21.15 3.23 15.18
C ARG A 115 20.86 4.53 14.43
N THR A 116 20.83 5.66 15.12
CA THR A 116 20.49 6.95 14.52
C THR A 116 21.71 7.56 13.84
N TYR A 117 21.58 7.77 12.54
CA TYR A 117 22.61 8.40 11.71
C TYR A 117 22.42 9.91 11.65
N LEU A 118 23.54 10.61 11.53
CA LEU A 118 23.67 12.06 11.68
C LEU A 118 24.34 12.66 10.45
N PRO A 119 23.89 13.83 9.98
CA PRO A 119 24.61 14.59 8.96
C PRO A 119 26.00 14.96 9.44
N ASP A 120 26.98 14.90 8.54
CA ASP A 120 28.35 15.38 8.79
C ASP A 120 28.33 16.86 9.17
N PRO A 121 28.94 17.25 10.30
CA PRO A 121 29.01 18.65 10.72
C PRO A 121 29.62 19.59 9.68
N ALA A 122 30.56 19.09 8.85
CA ALA A 122 31.15 19.86 7.79
C ALA A 122 30.17 20.29 6.69
N HIS A 123 29.03 19.55 6.56
CA HIS A 123 27.98 19.85 5.59
C HIS A 123 26.78 20.59 6.20
N GLY A 124 26.69 20.67 7.53
CA GLY A 124 25.55 21.23 8.26
C GLY A 124 25.86 22.49 9.08
N GLY A 125 27.04 23.01 9.02
CA GLY A 125 27.47 24.17 9.81
C GLY A 125 27.14 25.53 9.18
N ALA A 126 26.57 26.43 9.96
CA ALA A 126 26.46 27.85 9.70
C ALA A 126 27.88 28.49 9.68
N GLY A 127 28.69 28.15 8.73
CA GLY A 127 30.09 28.60 8.61
C GLY A 127 30.48 29.00 7.20
N VAL A 128 29.53 29.06 6.28
CA VAL A 128 29.81 29.59 4.94
C VAL A 128 29.58 31.10 4.96
N GLU A 129 30.63 31.86 5.12
CA GLU A 129 30.66 33.32 5.03
C GLU A 129 30.13 33.89 3.70
N THR A 130 29.62 33.08 2.80
CA THR A 130 29.25 33.47 1.44
C THR A 130 27.76 33.60 1.18
N GLY A 131 26.87 33.28 2.13
CA GLY A 131 25.39 33.40 1.93
C GLY A 131 24.80 32.56 0.79
N ALA A 132 25.60 31.72 0.14
CA ALA A 132 25.10 30.79 -0.88
C ALA A 132 24.56 29.53 -0.22
N LYS A 133 23.33 29.12 -0.57
CA LYS A 133 22.82 27.80 -0.20
C LYS A 133 23.76 26.73 -0.77
N PRO A 134 24.15 25.71 0.03
CA PRO A 134 24.94 24.61 -0.51
C PRO A 134 24.18 23.93 -1.66
N GLU A 135 24.91 23.50 -2.68
CA GLU A 135 24.35 22.73 -3.79
C GLU A 135 23.60 21.51 -3.27
N PRO A 136 22.46 21.18 -3.86
CA PRO A 136 21.68 20.01 -3.47
C PRO A 136 22.55 18.75 -3.52
N THR A 137 22.73 18.10 -2.38
CA THR A 137 23.60 16.92 -2.28
C THR A 137 22.74 15.71 -1.89
N ASP A 138 23.06 14.55 -2.47
CA ASP A 138 22.44 13.28 -2.07
C ASP A 138 22.58 13.08 -0.55
N VAL A 139 21.46 13.01 0.14
CA VAL A 139 21.40 12.93 1.61
C VAL A 139 22.18 11.75 2.18
N LEU A 140 22.31 10.63 1.46
CA LEU A 140 23.08 9.49 1.94
C LEU A 140 24.59 9.73 1.94
N LYS A 141 25.09 10.68 1.15
CA LYS A 141 26.52 11.03 1.14
C LYS A 141 26.95 11.85 2.36
N ILE A 142 26.01 12.55 3.00
CA ILE A 142 26.28 13.39 4.17
C ILE A 142 25.96 12.70 5.50
N LEU A 143 25.20 11.61 5.49
CA LEU A 143 24.82 10.87 6.70
C LEU A 143 25.88 9.83 7.06
N THR A 144 27.07 10.31 7.43
CA THR A 144 28.27 9.48 7.64
C THR A 144 28.65 9.29 9.11
N TRP A 145 27.94 9.95 10.03
CA TRP A 145 28.11 9.83 11.46
C TRP A 145 26.92 9.11 12.09
N ARG A 146 27.08 8.55 13.27
CA ARG A 146 25.98 8.00 14.04
C ARG A 146 26.11 8.29 15.54
N ARG A 147 25.00 8.15 16.27
CA ARG A 147 25.02 8.16 17.73
C ARG A 147 25.76 6.94 18.27
N ILE A 148 26.55 7.14 19.32
CA ILE A 148 27.19 6.06 20.09
C ILE A 148 26.16 5.37 20.97
N ALA A 149 25.29 6.16 21.61
CA ALA A 149 24.20 5.66 22.45
C ALA A 149 22.85 6.19 21.97
N GLU A 150 21.81 5.39 22.18
CA GLU A 150 20.44 5.74 21.83
C GLU A 150 19.58 5.99 23.08
N GLY A 151 18.58 6.85 22.93
CA GLY A 151 17.61 7.13 23.99
C GLY A 151 16.69 5.94 24.29
N ARG A 152 16.01 6.02 25.42
CA ARG A 152 15.03 4.99 25.82
C ARG A 152 13.90 4.92 24.80
N GLY A 153 13.58 3.71 24.34
CA GLY A 153 12.45 3.48 23.42
C GLY A 153 12.80 3.58 21.94
N ALA A 154 14.05 3.94 21.58
CA ALA A 154 14.55 4.02 20.21
C ALA A 154 14.54 2.62 19.54
N SER A 155 13.42 2.23 18.96
CA SER A 155 13.26 0.91 18.31
C SER A 155 11.93 0.79 17.61
N LYS A 156 11.84 -0.11 16.64
CA LYS A 156 10.60 -0.60 16.01
C LYS A 156 10.31 -2.04 16.43
N VAL A 157 9.12 -2.51 16.06
CA VAL A 157 8.75 -3.91 16.22
C VAL A 157 8.38 -4.54 14.89
N ALA A 158 8.82 -5.80 14.70
CA ALA A 158 8.24 -6.71 13.73
C ALA A 158 7.33 -7.72 14.45
N LEU A 159 6.31 -8.24 13.76
CA LEU A 159 5.33 -9.14 14.33
C LEU A 159 5.42 -10.52 13.68
N ARG A 160 5.48 -11.58 14.49
CA ARG A 160 5.20 -12.94 14.03
C ARG A 160 3.70 -13.15 14.03
N LEU A 161 3.13 -13.25 12.84
CA LEU A 161 1.70 -13.50 12.66
C LEU A 161 1.39 -15.00 12.79
N GLY A 162 0.19 -15.33 13.22
CA GLY A 162 -0.29 -16.71 13.27
C GLY A 162 -1.44 -16.92 12.29
N GLY A 163 -1.65 -18.18 11.88
CA GLY A 163 -2.70 -18.54 10.92
C GLY A 163 -4.15 -18.31 11.38
N ALA A 164 -4.38 -17.97 12.65
CA ALA A 164 -5.72 -17.63 13.15
C ALA A 164 -5.97 -16.11 13.02
N VAL A 165 -6.88 -15.74 12.15
CA VAL A 165 -7.33 -14.35 11.85
C VAL A 165 -7.92 -13.60 13.07
N ASN A 166 -7.90 -14.17 14.26
CA ASN A 166 -8.65 -13.67 15.43
C ASN A 166 -7.86 -12.79 16.41
N SER A 167 -6.58 -12.54 16.21
CA SER A 167 -5.84 -11.65 17.11
C SER A 167 -5.92 -10.21 16.60
N ARG A 168 -6.81 -9.41 17.17
CA ARG A 168 -6.79 -7.96 16.97
C ARG A 168 -5.51 -7.39 17.59
N ILE A 169 -4.47 -7.23 16.78
CA ILE A 169 -3.25 -6.55 17.18
C ILE A 169 -3.43 -5.06 16.91
N THR A 170 -3.10 -4.24 17.89
CA THR A 170 -3.02 -2.78 17.75
C THR A 170 -1.60 -2.31 18.04
N LEU A 171 -1.23 -1.18 17.48
CA LEU A 171 0.09 -0.57 17.64
C LEU A 171 0.00 0.72 18.45
N ASP A 172 1.11 1.10 19.09
CA ASP A 172 1.29 2.47 19.54
C ASP A 172 1.72 3.39 18.38
N GLN A 173 1.69 4.69 18.64
CA GLN A 173 2.17 5.67 17.67
C GLN A 173 3.68 5.51 17.48
N GLY A 174 4.11 5.40 16.22
CA GLY A 174 5.51 5.12 15.86
C GLY A 174 5.86 3.63 15.82
N SER A 175 4.90 2.71 16.06
CA SER A 175 5.11 1.25 15.96
C SER A 175 6.24 0.71 16.87
N HIS A 176 6.37 1.26 18.07
CA HIS A 176 7.36 0.83 19.05
C HIS A 176 6.89 -0.35 19.90
N LYS A 177 5.58 -0.56 19.98
CA LYS A 177 4.93 -1.64 20.73
C LYS A 177 3.68 -2.13 20.03
N ALA A 178 3.38 -3.41 20.21
CA ALA A 178 2.11 -4.02 19.81
C ALA A 178 1.30 -4.46 21.03
N PHE A 179 -0.02 -4.42 20.92
CA PHE A 179 -0.96 -4.81 21.96
C PHE A 179 -1.94 -5.86 21.40
N GLY A 180 -2.25 -6.86 22.20
CA GLY A 180 -3.25 -7.86 21.86
C GLY A 180 -4.68 -7.36 22.03
N ALA A 181 -5.66 -8.18 21.69
CA ALA A 181 -7.09 -7.87 21.79
C ALA A 181 -7.56 -7.46 23.20
N ASN A 182 -6.83 -7.89 24.23
CA ASN A 182 -7.07 -7.55 25.63
C ASN A 182 -6.41 -6.23 26.08
N GLY A 183 -5.80 -5.48 25.14
CA GLY A 183 -5.08 -4.23 25.43
C GLY A 183 -3.73 -4.41 26.13
N ARG A 184 -3.28 -5.64 26.38
CA ARG A 184 -1.98 -5.90 27.00
C ARG A 184 -0.85 -5.91 25.96
N PRO A 185 0.37 -5.45 26.32
CA PRO A 185 1.51 -5.54 25.42
C PRO A 185 1.78 -6.99 24.99
N VAL A 186 2.06 -7.16 23.71
CA VAL A 186 2.48 -8.45 23.14
C VAL A 186 3.90 -8.77 23.64
N ARG A 187 4.17 -10.03 23.90
CA ARG A 187 5.50 -10.49 24.30
C ARG A 187 6.53 -10.10 23.25
N THR A 188 7.67 -9.57 23.68
CA THR A 188 8.72 -9.06 22.79
C THR A 188 10.03 -9.81 23.03
N LYS A 189 10.69 -10.23 21.93
CA LYS A 189 12.05 -10.78 21.94
C LYS A 189 13.05 -9.80 21.32
N ARG A 190 14.32 -9.92 21.68
CA ARG A 190 15.44 -9.21 21.04
C ARG A 190 16.42 -10.23 20.50
N PHE A 191 17.03 -9.89 19.37
CA PHE A 191 18.07 -10.69 18.74
C PHE A 191 19.29 -9.82 18.50
N ALA A 192 20.47 -10.36 18.73
CA ALA A 192 21.71 -9.69 18.38
C ALA A 192 21.82 -9.57 16.86
N GLY A 193 22.33 -8.42 16.38
CA GLY A 193 22.53 -8.18 14.95
C GLY A 193 21.27 -7.77 14.18
N LEU A 194 20.07 -7.76 14.79
CA LEU A 194 18.87 -7.24 14.15
C LEU A 194 18.61 -5.81 14.60
N GLU A 195 19.08 -4.86 13.81
CA GLU A 195 19.01 -3.44 14.10
C GLU A 195 18.51 -2.67 12.86
N ILE A 196 18.18 -1.40 13.05
CA ILE A 196 17.72 -0.48 12.01
C ILE A 196 18.64 0.72 11.95
N ALA A 197 19.18 1.03 10.77
CA ALA A 197 19.76 2.34 10.49
C ALA A 197 18.61 3.33 10.32
N HIS A 198 18.54 4.33 11.23
CA HIS A 198 17.49 5.35 11.29
C HIS A 198 18.05 6.72 10.91
N LEU A 199 17.47 7.33 9.88
CA LEU A 199 17.94 8.56 9.23
C LEU A 199 16.89 9.69 9.34
N PRO A 200 16.55 10.16 10.56
CA PRO A 200 15.37 11.02 10.77
C PRO A 200 15.55 12.47 10.34
N VAL A 201 16.80 12.98 10.31
CA VAL A 201 17.16 14.36 9.94
C VAL A 201 18.20 14.29 8.84
N ARG A 202 17.87 14.79 7.66
CA ARG A 202 18.67 14.61 6.45
C ARG A 202 19.08 15.92 5.78
N SER A 203 18.22 16.93 5.86
CA SER A 203 18.48 18.27 5.39
C SER A 203 17.66 19.27 6.18
N GLU A 204 17.98 20.57 6.07
CA GLU A 204 17.22 21.64 6.70
C GLU A 204 15.77 21.67 6.18
N ASP A 205 15.61 21.67 4.85
CA ASP A 205 14.28 21.65 4.22
C ASP A 205 13.43 20.45 4.66
N GLN A 206 14.01 19.24 4.70
CA GLN A 206 13.30 18.03 5.15
C GLN A 206 12.88 18.15 6.63
N MET A 207 13.77 18.59 7.47
CA MET A 207 13.52 18.75 8.91
C MET A 207 12.39 19.76 9.16
N LEU A 208 12.41 20.92 8.49
CA LEU A 208 11.41 21.96 8.62
C LEU A 208 10.05 21.51 8.09
N ALA A 209 10.00 20.95 6.88
CA ALA A 209 8.77 20.43 6.30
C ALA A 209 8.14 19.35 7.19
N LYS A 210 8.94 18.39 7.66
CA LYS A 210 8.50 17.32 8.57
C LYS A 210 8.00 17.88 9.89
N GLY A 211 8.67 18.90 10.44
CA GLY A 211 8.25 19.57 11.68
C GLY A 211 6.91 20.29 11.53
N VAL A 212 6.76 21.14 10.53
CA VAL A 212 5.55 21.95 10.32
C VAL A 212 4.36 21.07 9.91
N ILE A 213 4.52 20.24 8.88
CA ILE A 213 3.45 19.39 8.36
C ILE A 213 3.07 18.33 9.38
N GLY A 214 4.05 17.70 10.04
CA GLY A 214 3.83 16.68 11.06
C GLY A 214 3.11 17.24 12.30
N TRP A 215 3.47 18.45 12.74
CA TRP A 215 2.77 19.10 13.86
C TRP A 215 1.33 19.43 13.53
N ARG A 216 1.06 20.00 12.34
CA ARG A 216 -0.30 20.26 11.86
C ARG A 216 -1.14 18.99 11.80
N ALA A 217 -0.58 17.91 11.27
CA ALA A 217 -1.25 16.61 11.21
C ALA A 217 -1.51 16.02 12.61
N ASN A 218 -0.61 16.28 13.59
CA ASN A 218 -0.84 15.88 14.97
C ASN A 218 -1.97 16.67 15.63
N LEU A 219 -2.08 17.97 15.36
CA LEU A 219 -3.19 18.80 15.85
C LEU A 219 -4.54 18.39 15.28
N ALA A 220 -4.58 17.84 14.06
CA ALA A 220 -5.80 17.35 13.43
C ALA A 220 -6.33 16.02 14.02
N ARG A 221 -5.62 15.40 14.95
CA ARG A 221 -6.07 14.15 15.62
C ARG A 221 -7.22 14.42 16.59
N ALA A 222 -8.13 13.45 16.70
CA ALA A 222 -9.25 13.50 17.64
C ALA A 222 -8.80 13.59 19.11
N ASN A 223 -7.66 12.96 19.45
CA ASN A 223 -7.07 12.96 20.80
C ASN A 223 -5.55 13.14 20.72
N PRO A 224 -5.03 14.34 20.50
CA PRO A 224 -3.61 14.60 20.52
C PRO A 224 -3.06 14.46 21.95
N GLY A 225 -2.20 13.45 22.17
CA GLY A 225 -1.54 13.29 23.46
C GLY A 225 -0.61 14.48 23.75
N ARG A 226 -0.71 15.09 24.94
CA ARG A 226 0.06 16.29 25.32
C ARG A 226 1.59 16.18 25.20
N ARG A 227 2.14 14.96 25.11
CA ARG A 227 3.58 14.69 24.98
C ARG A 227 3.96 14.02 23.66
N GLN A 228 3.03 13.86 22.73
CA GLN A 228 3.31 13.25 21.43
C GLN A 228 3.72 14.32 20.42
N ALA A 229 4.69 13.99 19.56
CA ALA A 229 5.20 14.88 18.52
C ALA A 229 5.80 16.22 19.02
N PHE A 230 6.31 16.26 20.27
CA PHE A 230 6.94 17.47 20.83
C PHE A 230 8.14 17.96 20.00
N GLN A 231 8.86 17.05 19.32
CA GLN A 231 9.95 17.38 18.41
C GLN A 231 9.43 18.17 17.21
N TRP A 232 8.25 17.84 16.68
CA TRP A 232 7.63 18.56 15.57
C TRP A 232 7.07 19.92 16.01
N GLN A 233 6.50 19.99 17.20
CA GLN A 233 6.08 21.27 17.77
C GLN A 233 7.26 22.23 17.90
N ARG A 234 8.38 21.75 18.42
CA ARG A 234 9.60 22.57 18.57
C ARG A 234 10.11 23.11 17.23
N LEU A 235 10.12 22.28 16.19
CA LEU A 235 10.54 22.69 14.84
C LEU A 235 9.53 23.65 14.20
N HIS A 236 8.24 23.41 14.38
CA HIS A 236 7.18 24.31 13.94
C HIS A 236 7.32 25.70 14.58
N ASP A 237 7.49 25.74 15.89
CA ASP A 237 7.63 27.00 16.62
C ASP A 237 8.92 27.75 16.22
N LEU A 238 9.99 27.01 15.97
CA LEU A 238 11.25 27.57 15.47
C LEU A 238 11.06 28.23 14.08
N TYR A 239 10.44 27.50 13.13
CA TYR A 239 10.18 27.99 11.79
C TYR A 239 9.36 29.29 11.77
N PHE A 240 8.29 29.38 12.56
CA PHE A 240 7.45 30.58 12.62
C PHE A 240 8.07 31.73 13.40
N ARG A 241 8.86 31.48 14.45
CA ARG A 241 9.60 32.52 15.19
C ARG A 241 10.72 33.14 14.37
N ALA A 242 11.40 32.34 13.56
CA ALA A 242 12.46 32.77 12.67
C ALA A 242 11.95 33.43 11.36
N ASN A 243 10.68 33.83 11.32
CA ASN A 243 10.05 34.47 10.18
C ASN A 243 10.24 33.69 8.86
N ARG A 244 10.17 32.34 8.95
CA ARG A 244 10.35 31.37 7.85
C ARG A 244 11.79 31.30 7.29
N SER A 245 12.77 31.84 8.00
CA SER A 245 14.18 31.72 7.68
C SER A 245 14.88 31.02 8.84
N VAL A 246 15.63 29.95 8.58
CA VAL A 246 16.30 29.13 9.61
C VAL A 246 17.81 29.03 9.36
N GLY A 247 18.41 29.96 8.64
CA GLY A 247 19.83 29.97 8.30
C GLY A 247 20.85 29.91 9.47
N GLU A 248 20.36 29.75 10.70
CA GLU A 248 21.20 29.65 11.91
C GLU A 248 21.09 28.29 12.62
N VAL A 249 20.33 27.32 12.08
CA VAL A 249 20.14 26.03 12.76
C VAL A 249 21.16 25.01 12.27
N ASN A 250 22.02 24.57 13.18
CA ASN A 250 22.92 23.45 12.92
C ASN A 250 22.13 22.13 12.87
N ILE A 251 21.92 21.61 11.67
CA ILE A 251 21.13 20.39 11.47
C ILE A 251 21.78 19.16 12.15
N SER A 252 23.10 19.11 12.29
CA SER A 252 23.81 18.01 12.94
C SER A 252 23.51 18.00 14.46
N ASP A 253 23.43 19.18 15.08
CA ASP A 253 23.03 19.30 16.49
C ASP A 253 21.55 18.92 16.69
N VAL A 254 20.67 19.36 15.80
CA VAL A 254 19.26 18.93 15.82
C VAL A 254 19.14 17.42 15.67
N ALA A 255 19.90 16.82 14.76
CA ALA A 255 19.93 15.37 14.55
C ALA A 255 20.44 14.63 15.79
N LEU A 256 21.50 15.15 16.43
CA LEU A 256 22.03 14.57 17.67
C LEU A 256 20.99 14.48 18.78
N HIS A 257 20.12 15.48 18.88
CA HIS A 257 19.08 15.56 19.91
C HIS A 257 17.67 15.20 19.43
N TYR A 258 17.51 14.74 18.20
CA TYR A 258 16.21 14.40 17.63
C TYR A 258 15.47 13.35 18.47
N ALA A 259 14.19 13.59 18.73
CA ALA A 259 13.30 12.76 19.56
C ALA A 259 13.76 12.56 21.01
N GLN A 260 14.70 13.37 21.54
CA GLN A 260 15.10 13.34 22.92
C GLN A 260 14.37 14.43 23.74
N THR A 261 13.89 14.07 24.93
CA THR A 261 13.21 15.01 25.84
C THR A 261 14.19 15.88 26.65
N ARG A 262 15.45 15.50 26.68
CA ARG A 262 16.56 16.22 27.35
C ARG A 262 17.79 16.16 26.43
N PRO A 263 18.73 17.12 26.56
CA PRO A 263 20.03 17.03 25.87
C PRO A 263 20.69 15.68 26.15
N PHE A 264 21.22 15.06 25.12
CA PHE A 264 21.72 13.68 25.15
C PHE A 264 23.18 13.65 24.70
N GLY A 265 24.06 14.08 25.59
CA GLY A 265 25.49 14.22 25.31
C GLY A 265 25.81 15.42 24.41
N THR A 266 27.06 15.53 24.03
CA THR A 266 27.54 16.47 23.00
C THR A 266 28.00 15.69 21.76
N TRP A 267 28.38 16.39 20.69
CA TRP A 267 28.88 15.73 19.49
C TRP A 267 30.09 14.87 19.82
N GLU A 268 31.06 15.41 20.58
CA GLU A 268 32.32 14.74 20.95
C GLU A 268 32.09 13.50 21.84
N THR A 269 31.01 13.49 22.61
CA THR A 269 30.73 12.41 23.57
C THR A 269 29.75 11.38 23.06
N ASN A 270 28.93 11.70 22.02
CA ASN A 270 27.87 10.82 21.57
C ASN A 270 27.75 10.69 20.03
N ALA A 271 28.70 11.20 19.26
CA ALA A 271 28.77 10.97 17.83
C ALA A 271 30.07 10.26 17.44
N MET A 272 29.98 9.37 16.44
CA MET A 272 31.15 8.72 15.86
C MET A 272 30.97 8.57 14.36
N PHE A 273 32.09 8.62 13.63
CA PHE A 273 32.10 8.35 12.20
C PHE A 273 31.87 6.84 11.97
N ASP A 274 30.77 6.51 11.33
CA ASP A 274 30.37 5.14 11.00
C ASP A 274 29.25 5.23 9.95
N PRO A 275 29.57 5.20 8.66
CA PRO A 275 28.57 5.32 7.58
C PRO A 275 27.54 4.19 7.63
N PRO A 276 26.26 4.45 7.28
CA PRO A 276 25.23 3.42 7.30
C PRO A 276 25.49 2.35 6.23
N PRO A 277 25.28 1.06 6.54
CA PRO A 277 25.45 -0.05 5.60
C PRO A 277 24.25 -0.14 4.65
N ILE A 278 24.00 0.91 3.86
CA ILE A 278 22.83 1.03 3.00
C ILE A 278 23.24 0.90 1.54
N VAL A 279 22.48 0.10 0.78
CA VAL A 279 22.57 0.12 -0.68
C VAL A 279 21.93 1.42 -1.18
N SER A 280 22.73 2.28 -1.80
CA SER A 280 22.32 3.64 -2.22
C SER A 280 22.10 3.76 -3.72
N GLU A 281 21.80 2.66 -4.42
CA GLU A 281 21.50 2.72 -5.85
C GLU A 281 20.29 3.62 -6.11
N ARG A 282 20.46 4.55 -7.06
CA ARG A 282 19.45 5.49 -7.51
C ARG A 282 19.34 5.46 -9.04
N LYS A 283 18.12 5.45 -9.52
CA LYS A 283 17.78 5.48 -10.95
C LYS A 283 16.72 6.54 -11.25
N PHE A 284 15.87 6.85 -10.28
CA PHE A 284 14.70 7.71 -10.43
C PHE A 284 14.72 8.96 -9.55
N SER A 285 15.61 9.01 -8.57
CA SER A 285 15.80 10.15 -7.67
C SER A 285 17.24 10.63 -7.67
N ASP A 286 17.45 11.92 -7.40
CA ASP A 286 18.77 12.55 -7.23
C ASP A 286 19.24 12.57 -5.77
N GLY A 287 18.36 12.15 -4.84
CA GLY A 287 18.63 12.14 -3.41
C GLY A 287 18.47 13.50 -2.74
N THR A 288 17.85 14.47 -3.41
CA THR A 288 17.58 15.80 -2.87
C THR A 288 16.15 15.91 -2.35
N PHE A 289 15.95 16.76 -1.34
CA PHE A 289 14.63 17.05 -0.81
C PHE A 289 14.01 18.26 -1.53
N ALA A 290 12.69 18.31 -1.61
CA ALA A 290 11.97 19.45 -2.13
C ALA A 290 12.05 20.64 -1.14
N SER A 291 11.89 21.87 -1.64
CA SER A 291 11.86 23.05 -0.78
C SER A 291 10.81 22.93 0.32
N ALA A 292 11.20 23.20 1.56
CA ALA A 292 10.28 23.20 2.72
C ALA A 292 9.11 24.15 2.50
N ASP A 293 9.36 25.36 2.02
CA ASP A 293 8.31 26.36 1.76
C ASP A 293 7.29 25.88 0.74
N ALA A 294 7.74 25.24 -0.34
CA ALA A 294 6.84 24.67 -1.37
C ALA A 294 5.94 23.56 -0.78
N LEU A 295 6.52 22.66 0.02
CA LEU A 295 5.77 21.56 0.65
C LEU A 295 4.80 22.05 1.73
N ILE A 296 5.22 23.03 2.53
CA ILE A 296 4.37 23.63 3.57
C ILE A 296 3.19 24.35 2.92
N ALA A 297 3.43 25.16 1.87
CA ALA A 297 2.38 25.83 1.11
C ALA A 297 1.40 24.84 0.46
N ALA A 298 1.91 23.78 -0.18
CA ALA A 298 1.08 22.73 -0.75
C ALA A 298 0.21 22.02 0.31
N SER A 299 0.73 21.88 1.55
CA SER A 299 -0.02 21.28 2.66
C SER A 299 -1.14 22.18 3.21
N GLU A 300 -1.06 23.49 3.02
CA GLU A 300 -2.10 24.45 3.48
C GLU A 300 -3.41 24.30 2.69
N GLY A 301 -3.32 23.97 1.40
CA GLY A 301 -4.48 23.68 0.54
C GLY A 301 -5.17 22.34 0.84
N GLN A 302 -4.54 21.43 1.61
CA GLN A 302 -5.05 20.11 1.94
C GLN A 302 -6.02 20.08 3.15
N GLY A 303 -6.52 21.19 3.62
CA GLY A 303 -7.39 21.30 4.81
C GLY A 303 -8.78 20.65 4.72
N ALA A 304 -9.16 20.14 3.55
CA ALA A 304 -10.31 19.28 3.33
C ALA A 304 -9.85 17.83 3.06
N LEU A 305 -10.73 16.83 3.23
CA LEU A 305 -10.47 15.44 2.79
C LEU A 305 -9.75 15.48 1.45
N HIS A 306 -8.59 14.82 1.37
CA HIS A 306 -7.96 14.64 0.05
C HIS A 306 -9.05 14.02 -0.83
N PRO A 307 -9.63 14.76 -1.82
CA PRO A 307 -10.60 14.14 -2.69
C PRO A 307 -9.89 12.95 -3.32
N SER A 308 -10.60 11.86 -3.50
CA SER A 308 -10.11 10.82 -4.37
C SER A 308 -9.54 11.47 -5.62
N ARG A 309 -8.28 11.17 -5.99
CA ARG A 309 -7.78 11.61 -7.30
C ARG A 309 -8.58 10.96 -8.44
N PHE A 310 -9.36 9.94 -8.09
CA PHE A 310 -10.29 9.28 -9.00
C PHE A 310 -11.71 9.78 -8.71
N SER A 311 -12.40 10.20 -9.76
CA SER A 311 -13.82 10.57 -9.72
C SER A 311 -14.60 9.60 -10.60
N PHE A 312 -15.74 9.13 -10.10
CA PHE A 312 -16.59 8.21 -10.83
C PHE A 312 -17.93 8.88 -11.16
N PRO A 313 -18.43 8.74 -12.41
CA PRO A 313 -19.74 9.24 -12.76
C PRO A 313 -20.82 8.34 -12.13
N ILE A 314 -21.22 8.65 -10.91
CA ILE A 314 -22.36 8.00 -10.26
C ILE A 314 -23.61 8.62 -10.87
N ARG A 315 -24.27 7.90 -11.78
CA ARG A 315 -25.57 8.29 -12.30
C ARG A 315 -26.67 7.67 -11.45
N ALA A 316 -27.70 8.45 -11.16
CA ALA A 316 -28.95 7.87 -10.69
C ALA A 316 -29.48 6.92 -11.77
N ALA A 317 -29.81 5.70 -11.39
CA ALA A 317 -30.36 4.70 -12.31
C ALA A 317 -31.60 5.30 -13.01
N SER A 318 -31.52 5.45 -14.32
CA SER A 318 -32.67 5.81 -15.14
C SER A 318 -32.79 4.82 -16.28
N GLY A 319 -33.65 3.82 -16.11
CA GLY A 319 -33.99 2.89 -17.17
C GLY A 319 -34.19 1.46 -16.69
N THR A 320 -35.37 0.94 -16.92
CA THR A 320 -35.73 -0.49 -16.73
C THR A 320 -35.33 -1.30 -17.98
N GLY A 321 -34.14 -1.06 -18.55
CA GLY A 321 -33.71 -1.75 -19.76
C GLY A 321 -33.51 -3.22 -19.52
N LYS A 322 -34.52 -4.03 -19.80
CA LYS A 322 -34.37 -5.49 -19.98
C LYS A 322 -33.91 -5.72 -21.41
N ASN A 323 -32.74 -6.26 -21.57
CA ASN A 323 -32.32 -6.87 -22.83
C ASN A 323 -32.89 -8.28 -22.94
N ASP A 324 -33.04 -8.78 -24.19
CA ASP A 324 -33.33 -10.17 -24.47
C ASP A 324 -32.18 -11.14 -24.05
N ILE A 325 -31.07 -10.58 -23.55
CA ILE A 325 -29.94 -11.34 -23.04
C ILE A 325 -30.23 -11.72 -21.57
N ASP A 326 -30.15 -13.03 -21.30
CA ASP A 326 -30.29 -13.56 -19.95
C ASP A 326 -29.08 -13.15 -19.09
N THR A 327 -29.20 -12.02 -18.38
CA THR A 327 -28.17 -11.49 -17.49
C THR A 327 -28.52 -11.85 -16.05
N ALA A 328 -27.52 -12.25 -15.27
CA ALA A 328 -27.68 -12.54 -13.85
C ALA A 328 -28.11 -11.34 -13.03
N PHE A 329 -27.94 -10.12 -13.58
CA PHE A 329 -28.19 -8.87 -12.90
C PHE A 329 -28.89 -7.85 -13.79
N GLU A 330 -29.87 -7.18 -13.22
CA GLU A 330 -30.44 -5.96 -13.82
C GLU A 330 -29.51 -4.77 -13.54
N ALA A 331 -29.38 -3.83 -14.48
CA ALA A 331 -28.51 -2.66 -14.37
C ALA A 331 -28.75 -1.84 -13.10
N GLU A 332 -30.01 -1.72 -12.67
CA GLU A 332 -30.39 -1.03 -11.44
C GLU A 332 -29.79 -1.67 -10.19
N TRP A 333 -29.69 -2.99 -10.17
CA TRP A 333 -29.11 -3.73 -9.05
C TRP A 333 -27.65 -3.40 -8.83
N HIS A 334 -26.86 -3.22 -9.90
CA HIS A 334 -25.47 -2.84 -9.82
C HIS A 334 -25.27 -1.43 -9.24
N TRP A 335 -26.19 -0.51 -9.48
CA TRP A 335 -26.10 0.83 -8.90
C TRP A 335 -26.50 0.88 -7.42
N VAL A 336 -27.46 0.07 -7.01
CA VAL A 336 -27.91 -0.01 -5.62
C VAL A 336 -26.89 -0.72 -4.73
N ARG A 337 -26.13 -1.64 -5.30
CA ARG A 337 -25.07 -2.42 -4.60
C ARG A 337 -23.75 -2.31 -5.32
N LEU A 338 -23.27 -1.08 -5.52
CA LEU A 338 -22.00 -0.84 -6.18
C LEU A 338 -20.84 -1.23 -5.25
N PHE A 339 -20.09 -2.24 -5.67
CA PHE A 339 -18.84 -2.65 -5.03
C PHE A 339 -17.67 -2.22 -5.92
N LEU A 340 -16.87 -1.27 -5.44
CA LEU A 340 -15.73 -0.75 -6.18
C LEU A 340 -14.48 -0.81 -5.31
N ASP A 341 -13.46 -1.51 -5.80
CA ASP A 341 -12.17 -1.66 -5.14
C ASP A 341 -11.08 -0.93 -5.93
N VAL A 342 -10.85 0.33 -5.61
CA VAL A 342 -9.99 1.23 -6.41
C VAL A 342 -8.51 0.88 -6.28
N ALA A 343 -8.03 0.63 -5.06
CA ALA A 343 -6.60 0.53 -4.77
C ALA A 343 -5.86 -0.57 -5.56
N PRO A 344 -6.35 -1.83 -5.65
CA PRO A 344 -5.65 -2.89 -6.38
C PRO A 344 -5.60 -2.62 -7.89
N PHE A 345 -6.69 -2.14 -8.46
CA PHE A 345 -6.76 -1.84 -9.90
C PHE A 345 -5.90 -0.64 -10.26
N ALA A 346 -6.01 0.47 -9.51
CA ALA A 346 -5.19 1.65 -9.73
C ALA A 346 -3.70 1.32 -9.65
N ASN A 347 -3.28 0.55 -8.63
CA ASN A 347 -1.89 0.11 -8.52
C ASN A 347 -1.44 -0.73 -9.72
N LEU A 348 -2.29 -1.65 -10.19
CA LEU A 348 -1.98 -2.47 -11.36
C LEU A 348 -1.81 -1.61 -12.62
N TYR A 349 -2.76 -0.71 -12.91
CA TYR A 349 -2.69 0.15 -14.09
C TYR A 349 -1.52 1.13 -14.04
N GLU A 350 -1.25 1.72 -12.89
CA GLU A 350 -0.12 2.65 -12.72
C GLU A 350 1.24 1.98 -12.84
N ARG A 351 1.36 0.74 -12.37
CA ARG A 351 2.58 -0.05 -12.54
C ARG A 351 2.82 -0.48 -13.97
N LEU A 352 1.78 -0.98 -14.63
CA LEU A 352 1.89 -1.57 -15.97
C LEU A 352 1.77 -0.51 -17.06
N GLN A 353 1.09 0.62 -16.78
CA GLN A 353 0.81 1.70 -17.74
C GLN A 353 0.27 1.18 -19.07
N PRO A 354 -0.82 0.38 -19.06
CA PRO A 354 -1.37 -0.18 -20.27
C PRO A 354 -1.89 0.94 -21.18
N ALA A 355 -1.63 0.83 -22.47
CA ALA A 355 -2.27 1.68 -23.49
C ALA A 355 -3.71 1.24 -23.71
N SER A 356 -3.98 -0.06 -23.62
CA SER A 356 -5.28 -0.66 -23.94
C SER A 356 -5.78 -1.64 -22.88
N VAL A 357 -7.09 -1.56 -22.55
CA VAL A 357 -7.75 -2.44 -21.57
C VAL A 357 -9.08 -2.93 -22.13
N LEU A 358 -9.28 -4.25 -22.09
CA LEU A 358 -10.57 -4.91 -22.33
C LEU A 358 -11.13 -5.40 -20.99
N ASP A 359 -12.41 -5.14 -20.73
CA ASP A 359 -13.13 -5.61 -19.56
C ASP A 359 -14.34 -6.46 -19.99
N VAL A 360 -14.28 -7.77 -19.73
CA VAL A 360 -15.31 -8.74 -20.10
C VAL A 360 -16.21 -9.01 -18.90
N GLY A 361 -17.49 -8.64 -19.00
CA GLY A 361 -18.41 -8.54 -17.87
C GLY A 361 -18.19 -7.23 -17.12
N CYS A 362 -18.06 -6.13 -17.87
CA CYS A 362 -17.62 -4.84 -17.33
C CYS A 362 -18.66 -4.13 -16.46
N GLY A 363 -19.90 -4.58 -16.43
CA GLY A 363 -20.98 -3.89 -15.76
C GLY A 363 -21.09 -2.43 -16.22
N HIS A 364 -21.09 -1.50 -15.29
CA HIS A 364 -21.13 -0.06 -15.59
C HIS A 364 -19.83 0.52 -16.16
N GLY A 365 -18.76 -0.27 -16.31
CA GLY A 365 -17.49 0.16 -16.88
C GLY A 365 -16.62 1.01 -15.95
N LEU A 366 -16.85 0.96 -14.64
CA LEU A 366 -16.12 1.82 -13.69
C LEU A 366 -14.64 1.47 -13.57
N TYR A 367 -14.25 0.21 -13.71
CA TYR A 367 -12.83 -0.18 -13.74
C TYR A 367 -12.13 0.27 -15.03
N LEU A 368 -12.86 0.34 -16.16
CA LEU A 368 -12.34 0.94 -17.39
C LEU A 368 -12.18 2.46 -17.25
N ASP A 369 -13.13 3.13 -16.61
CA ASP A 369 -12.98 4.57 -16.33
C ASP A 369 -11.79 4.82 -15.38
N LEU A 370 -11.55 3.95 -14.41
CA LEU A 370 -10.36 3.98 -13.58
C LEU A 370 -9.07 3.78 -14.41
N ALA A 371 -9.06 2.80 -15.34
CA ALA A 371 -7.93 2.59 -16.24
C ALA A 371 -7.63 3.84 -17.09
N ARG A 372 -8.67 4.50 -17.61
CA ARG A 372 -8.56 5.77 -18.32
C ARG A 372 -7.92 6.86 -17.44
N GLN A 373 -8.37 6.99 -16.21
CA GLN A 373 -7.82 7.95 -15.25
C GLN A 373 -6.36 7.64 -14.88
N CYS A 374 -5.93 6.38 -15.03
CA CYS A 374 -4.53 5.94 -14.87
C CYS A 374 -3.70 6.04 -16.16
N GLY A 375 -4.28 6.54 -17.26
CA GLY A 375 -3.57 6.82 -18.51
C GLY A 375 -3.87 5.89 -19.69
N ALA A 376 -4.69 4.85 -19.54
CA ALA A 376 -5.12 4.03 -20.66
C ALA A 376 -6.05 4.84 -21.59
N PHE A 377 -5.88 4.67 -22.89
CA PHE A 377 -6.64 5.46 -23.89
C PHE A 377 -7.45 4.59 -24.87
N GLU A 378 -7.15 3.31 -24.99
CA GLU A 378 -7.92 2.35 -25.78
C GLU A 378 -8.70 1.42 -24.84
N LEU A 379 -9.98 1.69 -24.66
CA LEU A 379 -10.82 0.97 -23.72
C LEU A 379 -11.95 0.25 -24.45
N MET A 380 -12.29 -0.96 -23.99
CA MET A 380 -13.43 -1.71 -24.47
C MET A 380 -14.10 -2.45 -23.32
N GLY A 381 -15.36 -2.20 -23.11
CA GLY A 381 -16.22 -2.96 -22.20
C GLY A 381 -17.12 -3.91 -22.99
N VAL A 382 -17.31 -5.11 -22.49
CA VAL A 382 -18.22 -6.11 -23.03
C VAL A 382 -19.11 -6.61 -21.92
N ASP A 383 -20.43 -6.51 -22.08
CA ASP A 383 -21.39 -7.00 -21.08
C ASP A 383 -22.73 -7.31 -21.76
N GLY A 384 -23.58 -8.09 -21.09
CA GLY A 384 -24.95 -8.36 -21.52
C GLY A 384 -25.91 -7.19 -21.26
N MET A 385 -25.53 -6.18 -20.48
CA MET A 385 -26.37 -5.03 -20.15
C MET A 385 -26.55 -4.09 -21.34
N GLU A 386 -27.62 -3.28 -21.32
CA GLU A 386 -27.78 -2.21 -22.30
C GLU A 386 -26.71 -1.14 -22.13
N ARG A 387 -26.24 -0.59 -23.25
CA ARG A 387 -25.24 0.48 -23.27
C ARG A 387 -25.66 1.73 -22.45
N SER A 388 -26.94 2.04 -22.45
CA SER A 388 -27.50 3.18 -21.67
C SER A 388 -27.19 3.09 -20.16
N ALA A 389 -26.92 1.87 -19.66
CA ALA A 389 -26.56 1.61 -18.27
C ALA A 389 -25.08 1.86 -17.95
N THR A 390 -24.22 2.06 -18.95
CA THR A 390 -22.77 2.18 -18.74
C THR A 390 -22.30 3.63 -18.64
N ALA A 391 -21.17 3.84 -17.94
CA ALA A 391 -20.47 5.12 -17.84
C ALA A 391 -19.48 5.34 -19.00
N LEU A 392 -19.33 4.37 -19.91
CA LEU A 392 -18.34 4.38 -20.96
C LEU A 392 -18.73 5.30 -22.14
N PRO A 393 -17.74 5.90 -22.82
CA PRO A 393 -18.00 6.72 -24.01
C PRO A 393 -18.49 5.88 -25.18
N GLU A 394 -19.02 6.57 -26.20
CA GLU A 394 -19.44 5.93 -27.45
C GLU A 394 -18.28 5.20 -28.12
N GLY A 395 -18.53 3.96 -28.58
CA GLY A 395 -17.50 3.11 -29.18
C GLY A 395 -16.62 2.33 -28.22
N ALA A 396 -16.73 2.58 -26.91
CA ALA A 396 -15.97 1.84 -25.89
C ALA A 396 -16.80 0.74 -25.20
N TYR A 397 -17.93 0.34 -25.76
CA TYR A 397 -18.80 -0.68 -25.18
C TYR A 397 -19.51 -1.50 -26.26
N ILE A 398 -19.60 -2.81 -26.02
CA ILE A 398 -20.33 -3.77 -26.85
C ILE A 398 -21.29 -4.56 -25.97
N THR A 399 -22.58 -4.55 -26.32
CA THR A 399 -23.56 -5.47 -25.73
C THR A 399 -23.35 -6.85 -26.36
N HIS A 400 -23.02 -7.86 -25.54
CA HIS A 400 -22.74 -9.21 -26.00
C HIS A 400 -23.16 -10.24 -24.96
N ASP A 401 -23.82 -11.28 -25.43
CA ASP A 401 -24.14 -12.46 -24.59
C ASP A 401 -22.87 -13.35 -24.45
N LEU A 402 -22.31 -13.37 -23.23
CA LEU A 402 -21.10 -14.12 -22.92
C LEU A 402 -21.28 -15.66 -22.97
N HIS A 403 -22.48 -16.18 -23.26
CA HIS A 403 -22.67 -17.58 -23.62
C HIS A 403 -22.30 -17.87 -25.09
N ASN A 404 -21.92 -16.85 -25.88
CA ASN A 404 -21.48 -16.94 -27.25
C ASN A 404 -19.99 -16.55 -27.38
N PRO A 405 -19.29 -17.06 -28.42
CA PRO A 405 -17.89 -16.72 -28.63
C PRO A 405 -17.66 -15.21 -28.79
N LEU A 406 -16.69 -14.68 -28.03
CA LEU A 406 -16.28 -13.28 -28.15
C LEU A 406 -15.21 -13.14 -29.23
N THR A 407 -15.43 -12.27 -30.22
CA THR A 407 -14.46 -11.98 -31.30
C THR A 407 -14.45 -10.48 -31.59
N LEU A 408 -13.38 -9.78 -31.16
CA LEU A 408 -13.22 -8.33 -31.35
C LEU A 408 -12.19 -7.98 -32.44
N GLY A 409 -11.50 -8.97 -33.02
CA GLY A 409 -10.51 -8.78 -34.09
C GLY A 409 -9.24 -8.03 -33.66
N ARG A 410 -9.00 -7.85 -32.35
CA ARG A 410 -7.83 -7.16 -31.80
C ARG A 410 -7.43 -7.67 -30.42
N THR A 411 -6.22 -7.33 -30.00
CA THR A 411 -5.69 -7.65 -28.66
C THR A 411 -5.50 -6.37 -27.82
N TYR A 412 -5.45 -6.56 -26.50
CA TYR A 412 -5.30 -5.51 -25.50
C TYR A 412 -4.15 -5.84 -24.55
N ASP A 413 -3.49 -4.82 -23.99
CA ASP A 413 -2.38 -5.02 -23.05
C ASP A 413 -2.85 -5.72 -21.77
N ILE A 414 -4.04 -5.30 -21.28
CA ILE A 414 -4.71 -5.98 -20.17
C ILE A 414 -6.10 -6.43 -20.64
N VAL A 415 -6.41 -7.69 -20.37
CA VAL A 415 -7.78 -8.22 -20.41
C VAL A 415 -8.19 -8.56 -18.99
N GLN A 416 -9.34 -8.03 -18.55
CA GLN A 416 -9.88 -8.33 -17.22
C GLN A 416 -11.25 -8.97 -17.32
N CYS A 417 -11.54 -9.89 -16.38
CA CYS A 417 -12.82 -10.55 -16.22
C CYS A 417 -12.98 -10.91 -14.73
N MET A 418 -13.79 -10.12 -14.03
CA MET A 418 -13.80 -10.11 -12.57
C MET A 418 -15.17 -10.48 -12.03
N GLU A 419 -15.28 -11.67 -11.37
CA GLU A 419 -16.53 -12.18 -10.78
C GLU A 419 -17.67 -12.26 -11.82
N VAL A 420 -17.43 -12.93 -12.95
CA VAL A 420 -18.35 -13.05 -14.08
C VAL A 420 -18.67 -14.51 -14.40
N VAL A 421 -17.65 -15.36 -14.50
CA VAL A 421 -17.78 -16.72 -15.05
C VAL A 421 -18.65 -17.61 -14.18
N GLU A 422 -18.69 -17.37 -12.89
CA GLU A 422 -19.57 -18.09 -11.93
C GLU A 422 -21.06 -17.91 -12.20
N HIS A 423 -21.44 -16.88 -12.95
CA HIS A 423 -22.84 -16.62 -13.35
C HIS A 423 -23.22 -17.27 -14.69
N LEU A 424 -22.21 -17.72 -15.45
CA LEU A 424 -22.42 -18.36 -16.74
C LEU A 424 -22.64 -19.86 -16.58
N ARG A 425 -23.34 -20.46 -17.54
CA ARG A 425 -23.54 -21.92 -17.55
C ARG A 425 -22.19 -22.65 -17.60
N PRO A 426 -21.98 -23.74 -16.87
CA PRO A 426 -20.70 -24.45 -16.82
C PRO A 426 -20.13 -24.83 -18.21
N GLY A 427 -20.98 -25.09 -19.19
CA GLY A 427 -20.58 -25.38 -20.58
C GLY A 427 -19.92 -24.20 -21.30
N ALA A 428 -20.13 -22.95 -20.85
CA ALA A 428 -19.51 -21.76 -21.44
C ALA A 428 -18.08 -21.50 -20.94
N THR A 429 -17.64 -22.15 -19.86
CA THR A 429 -16.35 -21.86 -19.21
C THR A 429 -15.17 -21.91 -20.18
N GLY A 430 -15.01 -22.99 -20.94
CA GLY A 430 -13.89 -23.14 -21.88
C GLY A 430 -13.87 -22.03 -22.92
N MET A 431 -15.03 -21.72 -23.49
CA MET A 431 -15.18 -20.70 -24.52
C MET A 431 -14.82 -19.29 -24.01
N ILE A 432 -15.23 -18.94 -22.79
CA ILE A 432 -14.88 -17.64 -22.18
C ILE A 432 -13.37 -17.55 -21.96
N PHE A 433 -12.74 -18.58 -21.41
CA PHE A 433 -11.28 -18.60 -21.22
C PHE A 433 -10.55 -18.47 -22.55
N ASP A 434 -10.99 -19.17 -23.60
CA ASP A 434 -10.43 -19.06 -24.95
C ASP A 434 -10.60 -17.64 -25.51
N GLY A 435 -11.76 -17.03 -25.30
CA GLY A 435 -12.03 -15.64 -25.67
C GLY A 435 -11.12 -14.65 -24.96
N LEU A 436 -10.91 -14.79 -23.65
CA LEU A 436 -10.00 -13.92 -22.88
C LEU A 436 -8.56 -14.05 -23.41
N VAL A 437 -8.08 -15.27 -23.64
CA VAL A 437 -6.73 -15.55 -24.18
C VAL A 437 -6.57 -14.95 -25.58
N ALA A 438 -7.56 -15.09 -26.47
CA ALA A 438 -7.50 -14.57 -27.83
C ALA A 438 -7.35 -13.05 -27.90
N HIS A 439 -7.76 -12.34 -26.86
CA HIS A 439 -7.72 -10.88 -26.81
C HIS A 439 -6.61 -10.32 -25.91
N ALA A 440 -5.89 -11.16 -25.12
CA ALA A 440 -4.88 -10.70 -24.18
C ALA A 440 -3.48 -10.71 -24.80
N ARG A 441 -2.71 -9.64 -24.55
CA ARG A 441 -1.32 -9.49 -25.02
C ARG A 441 -0.32 -9.70 -23.89
N GLU A 442 -0.49 -9.06 -22.75
CA GLU A 442 0.50 -9.04 -21.68
C GLU A 442 -0.02 -9.58 -20.35
N VAL A 443 -1.25 -9.22 -19.99
CA VAL A 443 -1.84 -9.54 -18.70
C VAL A 443 -3.28 -9.96 -18.83
N ILE A 444 -3.65 -11.02 -18.13
CA ILE A 444 -5.05 -11.29 -17.78
C ILE A 444 -5.21 -11.07 -16.28
N LEU A 445 -6.13 -10.19 -15.90
CA LEU A 445 -6.61 -10.01 -14.53
C LEU A 445 -7.95 -10.75 -14.41
N PHE A 446 -7.99 -11.74 -13.54
CA PHE A 446 -9.13 -12.66 -13.46
C PHE A 446 -9.57 -12.94 -12.02
N SER A 447 -10.87 -13.08 -11.81
CA SER A 447 -11.42 -13.72 -10.62
C SER A 447 -12.72 -14.42 -10.95
N MET A 448 -13.03 -15.47 -10.21
CA MET A 448 -14.35 -16.11 -10.20
C MET A 448 -14.62 -16.77 -8.83
N ALA A 449 -15.87 -16.92 -8.49
CA ALA A 449 -16.29 -17.48 -7.22
C ALA A 449 -15.81 -18.92 -7.00
N GLU A 450 -15.26 -19.19 -5.81
CA GLU A 450 -14.95 -20.55 -5.36
C GLU A 450 -16.15 -21.18 -4.62
N PRO A 451 -16.20 -22.52 -4.50
CA PRO A 451 -17.23 -23.21 -3.73
C PRO A 451 -17.34 -22.68 -2.30
N GLY A 452 -18.55 -22.28 -1.91
CA GLY A 452 -18.83 -21.68 -0.60
C GLY A 452 -18.79 -20.15 -0.55
N GLN A 453 -18.41 -19.48 -1.63
CA GLN A 453 -18.55 -18.03 -1.73
C GLN A 453 -20.03 -17.64 -1.83
N PRO A 454 -20.55 -16.79 -0.94
CA PRO A 454 -21.91 -16.30 -1.05
C PRO A 454 -22.04 -15.34 -2.25
N GLY A 455 -23.11 -15.44 -3.01
CA GLY A 455 -23.42 -14.57 -4.13
C GLY A 455 -24.74 -14.92 -4.79
N HIS A 456 -25.23 -14.03 -5.65
CA HIS A 456 -26.46 -14.23 -6.39
C HIS A 456 -26.18 -15.07 -7.64
N GLN A 457 -26.95 -16.15 -7.86
CA GLN A 457 -26.84 -17.01 -9.05
C GLN A 457 -25.42 -17.53 -9.35
N HIS A 458 -24.65 -17.92 -8.32
CA HIS A 458 -23.39 -18.63 -8.51
C HIS A 458 -23.67 -20.08 -8.93
N ILE A 459 -23.72 -20.34 -10.23
CA ILE A 459 -24.06 -21.67 -10.81
C ILE A 459 -22.83 -22.41 -11.34
N ASN A 460 -21.68 -21.77 -11.40
CA ASN A 460 -20.44 -22.30 -12.00
C ASN A 460 -19.20 -21.94 -11.17
N MET A 461 -19.23 -22.30 -9.89
CA MET A 461 -18.09 -22.07 -8.98
C MET A 461 -16.99 -23.10 -9.20
N ARG A 462 -15.72 -22.69 -9.04
CA ARG A 462 -14.55 -23.59 -9.18
C ARG A 462 -13.53 -23.32 -8.09
N THR A 463 -12.84 -24.38 -7.71
CA THR A 463 -11.69 -24.28 -6.79
C THR A 463 -10.52 -23.55 -7.47
N MET A 464 -9.64 -22.97 -6.68
CA MET A 464 -8.41 -22.33 -7.19
C MET A 464 -7.57 -23.29 -8.04
N ALA A 465 -7.52 -24.58 -7.67
CA ALA A 465 -6.80 -25.59 -8.43
C ALA A 465 -7.38 -25.77 -9.86
N GLU A 466 -8.71 -25.91 -9.96
CA GLU A 466 -9.39 -26.06 -11.26
C GLU A 466 -9.22 -24.80 -12.13
N VAL A 467 -9.29 -23.61 -11.54
CA VAL A 467 -9.09 -22.34 -12.26
C VAL A 467 -7.66 -22.25 -12.81
N LEU A 468 -6.66 -22.59 -12.00
CA LEU A 468 -5.26 -22.57 -12.43
C LEU A 468 -4.95 -23.62 -13.49
N GLU A 469 -5.58 -24.80 -13.42
CA GLU A 469 -5.49 -25.83 -14.48
C GLU A 469 -6.03 -25.31 -15.81
N LEU A 470 -7.17 -24.63 -15.81
CA LEU A 470 -7.76 -24.02 -17.01
C LEU A 470 -6.83 -22.98 -17.66
N TRP A 471 -6.15 -22.15 -16.85
CA TRP A 471 -5.22 -21.13 -17.33
C TRP A 471 -3.91 -21.72 -17.84
N THR A 472 -3.28 -22.62 -17.07
CA THR A 472 -2.00 -23.24 -17.46
C THR A 472 -2.11 -24.11 -18.70
N ALA A 473 -3.24 -24.81 -18.89
CA ALA A 473 -3.55 -25.56 -20.12
C ALA A 473 -3.62 -24.63 -21.36
N ARG A 474 -3.85 -23.34 -21.18
CA ARG A 474 -3.89 -22.33 -22.25
C ARG A 474 -2.60 -21.52 -22.37
N GLY A 475 -1.53 -21.91 -21.65
CA GLY A 475 -0.25 -21.22 -21.67
C GLY A 475 -0.20 -19.93 -20.87
N TRP A 476 -1.18 -19.68 -19.98
CA TRP A 476 -1.20 -18.52 -19.09
C TRP A 476 -0.88 -18.94 -17.65
N TRP A 477 0.12 -18.28 -17.07
CA TRP A 477 0.70 -18.66 -15.78
C TRP A 477 0.49 -17.55 -14.74
N PRO A 478 0.20 -17.90 -13.49
CA PRO A 478 0.07 -16.89 -12.45
C PRO A 478 1.42 -16.22 -12.17
N ASP A 479 1.39 -14.89 -12.06
CA ASP A 479 2.42 -14.09 -11.42
C ASP A 479 2.07 -14.01 -9.93
N LEU A 480 2.71 -14.85 -9.10
CA LEU A 480 2.40 -14.97 -7.68
C LEU A 480 2.54 -13.63 -6.96
N ARG A 481 3.62 -12.89 -7.23
CA ARG A 481 3.88 -11.60 -6.56
C ARG A 481 2.83 -10.56 -6.93
N ALA A 482 2.53 -10.41 -8.22
CA ALA A 482 1.49 -9.49 -8.66
C ALA A 482 0.11 -9.89 -8.15
N THR A 483 -0.21 -11.19 -8.14
CA THR A 483 -1.45 -11.75 -7.58
C THR A 483 -1.58 -11.43 -6.09
N LEU A 484 -0.57 -11.74 -5.29
CA LEU A 484 -0.60 -11.47 -3.86
C LEU A 484 -0.64 -9.96 -3.58
N GLY A 485 0.05 -9.17 -4.38
CA GLY A 485 -0.02 -7.71 -4.27
C GLY A 485 -1.40 -7.15 -4.58
N PHE A 486 -2.03 -7.59 -5.66
CA PHE A 486 -3.41 -7.21 -5.97
C PHE A 486 -4.36 -7.60 -4.84
N ARG A 487 -4.33 -8.87 -4.40
CA ARG A 487 -5.11 -9.38 -3.27
C ARG A 487 -4.83 -8.59 -1.99
N GLY A 488 -3.59 -8.23 -1.78
CA GLY A 488 -3.10 -7.47 -0.65
C GLY A 488 -3.61 -6.04 -0.60
N LEU A 489 -3.94 -5.41 -1.70
CA LEU A 489 -4.53 -4.08 -1.78
C LEU A 489 -6.06 -4.12 -1.81
N ALA A 490 -6.66 -5.27 -2.08
CA ALA A 490 -8.10 -5.43 -2.20
C ALA A 490 -8.81 -5.31 -0.84
N THR A 491 -9.96 -4.66 -0.83
CA THR A 491 -10.85 -4.57 0.34
C THR A 491 -12.02 -5.54 0.23
N LEU A 492 -12.42 -5.88 -1.00
CA LEU A 492 -13.50 -6.83 -1.26
C LEU A 492 -13.01 -8.27 -1.03
N SER A 493 -13.74 -9.03 -0.24
CA SER A 493 -13.33 -10.37 0.21
C SER A 493 -13.09 -11.34 -0.95
N TRP A 494 -13.87 -11.26 -2.02
CA TRP A 494 -13.70 -12.09 -3.20
C TRP A 494 -12.41 -11.76 -3.97
N PHE A 495 -12.05 -10.51 -4.17
CA PHE A 495 -10.77 -10.15 -4.80
C PHE A 495 -9.58 -10.54 -3.93
N ARG A 496 -9.70 -10.42 -2.60
CA ARG A 496 -8.67 -10.89 -1.66
C ARG A 496 -8.43 -12.39 -1.74
N ARG A 497 -9.45 -13.14 -2.11
CA ARG A 497 -9.39 -14.60 -2.18
C ARG A 497 -9.09 -15.12 -3.58
N ASN A 498 -9.79 -14.62 -4.60
CA ASN A 498 -9.86 -15.25 -5.90
C ASN A 498 -9.06 -14.56 -6.99
N ALA A 499 -8.74 -13.26 -6.85
CA ALA A 499 -8.08 -12.53 -7.93
C ALA A 499 -6.75 -13.18 -8.33
N LEU A 500 -6.49 -13.23 -9.64
CA LEU A 500 -5.28 -13.73 -10.26
C LEU A 500 -4.75 -12.70 -11.25
N VAL A 501 -3.45 -12.45 -11.23
CA VAL A 501 -2.72 -11.76 -12.29
C VAL A 501 -1.95 -12.82 -13.07
N LEU A 502 -2.25 -12.95 -14.36
CA LEU A 502 -1.73 -14.01 -15.21
C LEU A 502 -0.86 -13.41 -16.32
N ARG A 503 0.16 -14.16 -16.75
CA ARG A 503 1.10 -13.81 -17.82
C ARG A 503 1.17 -14.92 -18.88
N PRO A 504 1.41 -14.57 -20.17
CA PRO A 504 1.52 -15.57 -21.25
C PRO A 504 2.86 -16.31 -21.24
N VAL A 505 3.79 -15.92 -20.38
CA VAL A 505 5.12 -16.51 -20.30
C VAL A 505 5.27 -17.31 -19.02
N ARG A 506 5.69 -18.56 -19.15
CA ARG A 506 6.02 -19.42 -18.02
C ARG A 506 7.31 -18.91 -17.36
N GLY A 507 7.18 -18.34 -16.18
CA GLY A 507 8.34 -17.95 -15.37
C GLY A 507 9.11 -19.15 -14.80
N PRO A 508 10.33 -18.96 -14.32
CA PRO A 508 11.17 -20.04 -13.75
C PRO A 508 10.56 -20.67 -12.49
N THR A 509 9.67 -19.96 -11.80
CA THR A 509 8.99 -20.40 -10.58
C THR A 509 7.53 -20.80 -10.81
N ALA A 510 7.08 -20.88 -12.06
CA ALA A 510 5.66 -21.00 -12.39
C ALA A 510 4.93 -22.18 -11.72
N GLU A 511 5.57 -23.35 -11.61
CA GLU A 511 4.96 -24.50 -10.91
C GLU A 511 4.89 -24.28 -9.39
N ALA A 512 5.92 -23.66 -8.80
CA ALA A 512 5.92 -23.30 -7.39
C ALA A 512 4.86 -22.25 -7.09
N ASP A 513 4.67 -21.28 -7.99
CA ASP A 513 3.65 -20.22 -7.89
C ASP A 513 2.23 -20.82 -7.95
N VAL A 514 1.99 -21.76 -8.86
CA VAL A 514 0.73 -22.52 -8.94
C VAL A 514 0.49 -23.29 -7.63
N ALA A 515 1.50 -24.05 -7.17
CA ALA A 515 1.39 -24.83 -5.94
C ALA A 515 1.11 -23.94 -4.71
N ALA A 516 1.76 -22.79 -4.63
CA ALA A 516 1.54 -21.82 -3.56
C ALA A 516 0.10 -21.27 -3.56
N LEU A 517 -0.44 -20.89 -4.72
CA LEU A 517 -1.81 -20.39 -4.85
C LEU A 517 -2.85 -21.47 -4.56
N VAL A 518 -2.63 -22.72 -4.98
CA VAL A 518 -3.49 -23.86 -4.61
C VAL A 518 -3.48 -24.07 -3.10
N ALA A 519 -2.30 -24.07 -2.46
CA ALA A 519 -2.19 -24.23 -1.01
C ALA A 519 -2.89 -23.08 -0.25
N ILE A 520 -2.80 -21.84 -0.74
CA ILE A 520 -3.55 -20.70 -0.20
C ILE A 520 -5.05 -20.93 -0.38
N GLY A 521 -5.49 -21.40 -1.55
CA GLY A 521 -6.89 -21.72 -1.84
C GLY A 521 -7.50 -22.80 -0.93
N GLN A 522 -6.68 -23.70 -0.40
CA GLN A 522 -7.13 -24.73 0.55
C GLN A 522 -7.27 -24.25 2.00
N LYS A 523 -6.71 -23.05 2.33
CA LYS A 523 -6.82 -22.51 3.69
C LYS A 523 -8.24 -22.02 3.96
N PRO A 524 -8.77 -22.19 5.21
CA PRO A 524 -10.07 -21.65 5.58
C PRO A 524 -10.13 -20.15 5.33
N PHE A 525 -11.19 -19.68 4.70
CA PHE A 525 -11.43 -18.27 4.44
C PHE A 525 -12.77 -17.85 4.98
N ARG A 526 -12.85 -16.65 5.57
CA ARG A 526 -14.10 -16.08 6.07
C ARG A 526 -14.62 -15.04 5.08
N TRP A 527 -15.71 -15.39 4.44
CA TRP A 527 -16.47 -14.45 3.61
C TRP A 527 -17.14 -13.41 4.50
N TYR A 528 -17.02 -12.16 4.12
CA TYR A 528 -17.78 -11.10 4.78
C TYR A 528 -19.12 -10.97 4.07
N ASN A 529 -20.22 -11.10 4.82
CA ASN A 529 -21.55 -10.81 4.31
C ASN A 529 -21.64 -9.28 4.11
N GLN A 530 -21.89 -8.86 2.88
CA GLN A 530 -21.73 -7.46 2.48
C GLN A 530 -23.10 -6.85 2.19
N ASP A 531 -23.81 -6.49 3.25
CA ASP A 531 -24.97 -5.60 3.15
C ASP A 531 -24.58 -4.10 3.23
N HIS A 532 -23.35 -3.74 2.83
CA HIS A 532 -22.85 -2.38 2.99
C HIS A 532 -22.58 -1.75 1.62
N GLY A 533 -23.29 -0.65 1.32
CA GLY A 533 -23.19 0.14 0.12
C GLY A 533 -21.80 0.68 -0.19
N ILE A 534 -21.68 1.45 -1.25
CA ILE A 534 -20.48 2.03 -1.85
C ILE A 534 -19.38 2.31 -0.83
N ARG A 535 -18.26 1.59 -0.91
CA ARG A 535 -17.03 1.91 -0.20
C ARG A 535 -15.98 2.32 -1.20
N GLU A 536 -15.75 3.61 -1.26
CA GLU A 536 -14.59 4.16 -1.93
C GLU A 536 -13.32 3.80 -1.16
N GLY A 537 -12.38 3.12 -1.80
CA GLY A 537 -10.97 3.06 -1.42
C GLY A 537 -10.60 2.34 -0.12
N ALA A 538 -9.40 1.89 -0.09
CA ALA A 538 -8.79 0.88 0.74
C ALA A 538 -8.82 1.09 2.26
N PHE A 539 -9.30 2.14 2.84
CA PHE A 539 -9.21 2.39 4.29
C PHE A 539 -10.35 3.25 4.86
N GLU A 540 -11.54 3.24 4.26
CA GLU A 540 -12.67 3.89 4.89
C GLU A 540 -13.22 3.09 6.08
N GLU A 541 -13.66 3.82 7.10
CA GLU A 541 -14.05 3.30 8.39
C GLU A 541 -15.15 2.23 8.30
N ALA A 542 -14.87 1.05 8.86
CA ALA A 542 -15.97 0.23 9.34
C ALA A 542 -16.75 1.05 10.40
N PRO A 543 -18.09 1.11 10.35
CA PRO A 543 -18.84 1.77 11.40
C PRO A 543 -18.40 1.19 12.76
N PRO A 544 -18.26 2.02 13.78
CA PRO A 544 -17.93 1.54 15.11
C PRO A 544 -18.94 0.43 15.49
N PRO A 545 -18.50 -0.64 16.13
CA PRO A 545 -19.42 -1.67 16.58
C PRO A 545 -20.50 -0.97 17.45
N PRO A 546 -21.78 -1.40 17.34
CA PRO A 546 -22.85 -0.80 18.11
C PRO A 546 -22.43 -0.76 19.58
N ARG A 547 -22.50 0.41 20.19
CA ARG A 547 -22.23 0.59 21.62
C ARG A 547 -23.16 -0.40 22.35
N ARG A 548 -22.59 -1.42 22.98
CA ARG A 548 -23.35 -2.22 23.95
C ARG A 548 -23.85 -1.25 25.00
N ALA A 549 -25.16 -1.10 25.06
CA ALA A 549 -25.79 -0.39 26.16
C ALA A 549 -25.35 -1.11 27.46
N TYR A 550 -24.47 -0.49 28.20
CA TYR A 550 -24.20 -0.91 29.56
C TYR A 550 -25.50 -0.68 30.35
N GLY A 551 -26.21 -1.75 30.61
CA GLY A 551 -27.35 -1.74 31.50
C GLY A 551 -26.91 -1.13 32.83
N LYS A 552 -27.56 -0.05 33.22
CA LYS A 552 -27.43 0.52 34.55
C LYS A 552 -27.72 -0.59 35.56
N ARG A 553 -26.72 -1.00 36.32
CA ARG A 553 -26.97 -1.70 37.58
C ARG A 553 -27.53 -0.62 38.52
N HIS A 554 -28.79 -0.72 38.86
CA HIS A 554 -29.39 -0.04 40.00
C HIS A 554 -28.99 -0.79 41.28
N PRO A 555 -29.04 -0.08 42.45
CA PRO A 555 -28.21 -0.26 43.62
C PRO A 555 -28.43 -1.53 44.39
#